data_ab938506f82cdd40b419f32a6664c979
#
_entry.id   ab938506f82cdd40b419f32a6664c979
#
_cell.length_a   1.000
_cell.length_b   1.000
_cell.length_c   1.000
_cell.angle_alpha   90.00
_cell.angle_beta   90.00
_cell.angle_gamma   90.00
#
_symmetry.space_group_name_H-M   'P 1'
#
loop_
_entity.id
_entity.type
_entity.pdbx_description
1 polymer ?
#
loop_
_entity_poly.entity_id
_entity_poly.type
_entity_poly.pdbx_seq_one_letter_code
_entity_poly.pdbx_strand_id
1 'polypeptide(L)'
;MAPPTQGGRHRVTLLQVRNVTKRFGGLTAVDNVSFDVFEGTIQALIGPNGAGKSTLFNALTGFDRPDEGSVLFDGIELVGRRPRDTVVAGVARTFQNTQLFEAMTAGENVMVGTQAHQRQGFTAAMLRLPIAVAEDREARDEAGRLLRLIGIEEWIDAPAADLPAGIRRLVEIARALATEPRLLLLDEPAAGLNATETGELVQTLFRVRDTGITVVIVEHDMGLVMDVSDEILVLDRGRKIAEGPPRMIQKDPAVIAAYLGEEAVEDV
;
A
#
# COMPACT_ATOMS: atom_id res chain seq x y z
N MET A 1 25.20 13.97 29.18
CA MET A 1 25.65 13.29 27.96
C MET A 1 24.52 13.48 26.96
N ALA A 2 24.70 14.38 25.98
CA ALA A 2 23.67 14.71 25.01
C ALA A 2 23.47 13.52 24.04
N PRO A 3 22.23 13.22 23.60
CA PRO A 3 22.00 12.18 22.61
C PRO A 3 22.61 12.61 21.26
N PRO A 4 23.10 11.66 20.45
CA PRO A 4 23.70 11.97 19.16
C PRO A 4 22.65 12.58 18.24
N THR A 5 22.95 13.75 17.71
CA THR A 5 22.27 14.37 16.56
C THR A 5 22.31 13.39 15.38
N GLN A 6 21.16 12.88 14.99
CA GLN A 6 21.03 12.11 13.74
C GLN A 6 21.40 13.02 12.59
N GLY A 7 22.57 12.74 11.99
CA GLY A 7 23.04 13.42 10.79
C GLY A 7 22.00 13.29 9.69
N GLY A 8 21.71 14.40 9.01
CA GLY A 8 20.77 14.49 7.93
C GLY A 8 21.09 13.49 6.81
N ARG A 9 20.43 12.34 6.82
CA ARG A 9 20.32 11.51 5.62
C ARG A 9 19.56 12.34 4.60
N HIS A 10 20.15 12.59 3.44
CA HIS A 10 19.42 13.13 2.30
C HIS A 10 18.26 12.16 2.04
N ARG A 11 17.04 12.58 2.40
CA ARG A 11 15.82 11.81 2.11
C ARG A 11 15.61 11.88 0.60
N VAL A 12 15.72 10.75 -0.08
CA VAL A 12 15.43 10.65 -1.52
C VAL A 12 13.92 10.57 -1.68
N THR A 13 13.35 11.44 -2.48
CA THR A 13 11.90 11.42 -2.78
C THR A 13 11.63 10.36 -3.84
N LEU A 14 10.81 9.37 -3.52
CA LEU A 14 10.40 8.30 -4.42
C LEU A 14 9.13 8.64 -5.19
N LEU A 15 8.13 9.21 -4.49
CA LEU A 15 6.88 9.63 -5.10
C LEU A 15 6.66 11.13 -4.85
N GLN A 16 6.34 11.86 -5.91
CA GLN A 16 5.99 13.29 -5.86
C GLN A 16 4.58 13.50 -6.39
N VAL A 17 3.71 14.00 -5.56
CA VAL A 17 2.34 14.36 -5.93
C VAL A 17 2.25 15.89 -5.95
N ARG A 18 1.79 16.48 -7.05
CA ARG A 18 1.76 17.93 -7.24
C ARG A 18 0.40 18.38 -7.75
N ASN A 19 -0.28 19.17 -6.95
CA ASN A 19 -1.55 19.86 -7.27
C ASN A 19 -2.62 18.92 -7.85
N VAL A 20 -2.68 17.68 -7.36
CA VAL A 20 -3.64 16.68 -7.83
C VAL A 20 -5.05 17.11 -7.45
N THR A 21 -5.91 17.16 -8.48
CA THR A 21 -7.34 17.48 -8.34
C THR A 21 -8.16 16.43 -9.07
N LYS A 22 -9.22 15.94 -8.42
CA LYS A 22 -10.18 15.01 -9.01
C LYS A 22 -11.61 15.41 -8.71
N ARG A 23 -12.42 15.50 -9.78
CA ARG A 23 -13.82 15.86 -9.73
C ARG A 23 -14.70 14.73 -10.26
N PHE A 24 -15.86 14.56 -9.66
CA PHE A 24 -16.92 13.67 -10.13
C PHE A 24 -18.20 14.49 -10.27
N GLY A 25 -18.53 14.90 -11.49
CA GLY A 25 -19.62 15.86 -11.72
C GLY A 25 -19.41 17.18 -10.97
N GLY A 26 -20.31 17.52 -10.06
CA GLY A 26 -20.21 18.74 -9.24
C GLY A 26 -19.39 18.59 -7.96
N LEU A 27 -18.93 17.37 -7.62
CA LEU A 27 -18.17 17.07 -6.41
C LEU A 27 -16.67 17.10 -6.70
N THR A 28 -15.90 17.90 -5.97
CA THR A 28 -14.45 17.84 -5.95
C THR A 28 -14.02 16.89 -4.82
N ALA A 29 -13.62 15.67 -5.17
CA ALA A 29 -13.25 14.64 -4.22
C ALA A 29 -11.80 14.76 -3.73
N VAL A 30 -10.90 15.30 -4.56
CA VAL A 30 -9.52 15.70 -4.21
C VAL A 30 -9.28 17.08 -4.81
N ASP A 31 -8.78 18.00 -4.01
CA ASP A 31 -8.63 19.41 -4.36
C ASP A 31 -7.22 19.91 -4.07
N ASN A 32 -6.42 20.06 -5.12
CA ASN A 32 -5.09 20.66 -5.09
C ASN A 32 -4.12 20.01 -4.06
N VAL A 33 -4.10 18.68 -3.97
CA VAL A 33 -3.28 17.94 -3.00
C VAL A 33 -1.85 17.79 -3.53
N SER A 34 -0.87 18.14 -2.67
CA SER A 34 0.57 18.00 -2.96
C SER A 34 1.30 17.44 -1.74
N PHE A 35 2.15 16.42 -1.94
CA PHE A 35 3.01 15.82 -0.92
C PHE A 35 4.14 15.00 -1.56
N ASP A 36 5.10 14.60 -0.73
CA ASP A 36 6.22 13.74 -1.12
C ASP A 36 6.24 12.48 -0.26
N VAL A 37 6.60 11.33 -0.87
CA VAL A 37 6.90 10.08 -0.15
C VAL A 37 8.39 9.78 -0.32
N PHE A 38 9.06 9.52 0.80
CA PHE A 38 10.50 9.28 0.82
C PHE A 38 10.83 7.78 0.77
N GLU A 39 11.95 7.42 0.12
CA GLU A 39 12.41 6.03 0.05
C GLU A 39 12.61 5.39 1.43
N GLY A 40 12.17 4.13 1.56
CA GLY A 40 12.35 3.32 2.76
C GLY A 40 11.59 3.82 3.99
N THR A 41 10.51 4.61 3.79
CA THR A 41 9.64 5.08 4.87
C THR A 41 8.27 4.42 4.82
N ILE A 42 7.58 4.44 5.96
CA ILE A 42 6.15 4.15 6.04
C ILE A 42 5.42 5.48 6.21
N GLN A 43 4.60 5.86 5.22
CA GLN A 43 3.75 7.04 5.30
C GLN A 43 2.29 6.63 5.43
N ALA A 44 1.58 7.20 6.40
CA ALA A 44 0.14 7.02 6.51
C ALA A 44 -0.62 8.16 5.81
N LEU A 45 -1.74 7.80 5.19
CA LEU A 45 -2.76 8.72 4.69
C LEU A 45 -4.02 8.51 5.52
N ILE A 46 -4.37 9.50 6.32
CA ILE A 46 -5.52 9.45 7.22
C ILE A 46 -6.52 10.58 6.92
N GLY A 47 -7.68 10.51 7.53
CA GLY A 47 -8.73 11.53 7.44
C GLY A 47 -10.11 10.91 7.62
N PRO A 48 -11.14 11.73 7.86
CA PRO A 48 -12.52 11.32 8.00
C PRO A 48 -13.05 10.50 6.81
N ASN A 49 -14.23 9.89 6.99
CA ASN A 49 -14.94 9.24 5.90
C ASN A 49 -15.31 10.29 4.83
N GLY A 50 -15.10 9.95 3.56
CA GLY A 50 -15.31 10.91 2.47
C GLY A 50 -14.22 11.99 2.31
N ALA A 51 -13.11 11.94 3.07
CA ALA A 51 -12.00 12.89 2.95
C ALA A 51 -11.24 12.83 1.61
N GLY A 52 -11.51 11.83 0.74
CA GLY A 52 -10.87 11.70 -0.56
C GLY A 52 -9.71 10.70 -0.62
N LYS A 53 -9.45 9.95 0.46
CA LYS A 53 -8.31 9.00 0.58
C LYS A 53 -8.31 7.98 -0.57
N SER A 54 -9.39 7.23 -0.75
CA SER A 54 -9.49 6.19 -1.81
C SER A 54 -9.41 6.80 -3.21
N THR A 55 -9.96 8.01 -3.42
CA THR A 55 -9.84 8.73 -4.68
C THR A 55 -8.39 9.10 -4.99
N LEU A 56 -7.66 9.58 -3.97
CA LEU A 56 -6.22 9.86 -4.12
C LEU A 56 -5.44 8.59 -4.42
N PHE A 57 -5.69 7.48 -3.72
CA PHE A 57 -5.05 6.19 -3.99
C PHE A 57 -5.32 5.68 -5.40
N ASN A 58 -6.55 5.83 -5.89
CA ASN A 58 -6.91 5.50 -7.26
C ASN A 58 -6.11 6.33 -8.28
N ALA A 59 -5.91 7.62 -7.99
CA ALA A 59 -5.12 8.51 -8.85
C ALA A 59 -3.63 8.09 -8.88
N LEU A 60 -3.06 7.68 -7.73
CA LEU A 60 -1.68 7.22 -7.63
C LEU A 60 -1.43 5.91 -8.40
N THR A 61 -2.45 5.08 -8.58
CA THR A 61 -2.34 3.73 -9.15
C THR A 61 -2.90 3.60 -10.58
N GLY A 62 -3.38 4.71 -11.15
CA GLY A 62 -3.90 4.75 -12.52
C GLY A 62 -5.31 4.17 -12.69
N PHE A 63 -6.03 3.88 -11.59
CA PHE A 63 -7.44 3.47 -11.63
C PHE A 63 -8.34 4.67 -11.98
N ASP A 64 -8.04 5.84 -11.43
CA ASP A 64 -8.71 7.09 -11.77
C ASP A 64 -7.68 8.09 -12.29
N ARG A 65 -7.98 8.70 -13.44
CA ARG A 65 -7.14 9.78 -13.95
C ARG A 65 -7.51 11.07 -13.23
N PRO A 66 -6.56 11.77 -12.56
CA PRO A 66 -6.80 13.10 -12.05
C PRO A 66 -7.15 14.09 -13.18
N ASP A 67 -7.94 15.11 -12.87
CA ASP A 67 -8.31 16.14 -13.82
C ASP A 67 -7.20 17.19 -13.96
N GLU A 68 -6.43 17.41 -12.88
CA GLU A 68 -5.29 18.34 -12.82
C GLU A 68 -4.17 17.75 -11.97
N GLY A 69 -2.96 18.27 -12.15
CA GLY A 69 -1.78 17.88 -11.39
C GLY A 69 -0.95 16.78 -12.02
N SER A 70 0.09 16.36 -11.30
CA SER A 70 1.02 15.31 -11.72
C SER A 70 1.37 14.38 -10.57
N VAL A 71 1.73 13.13 -10.92
CA VAL A 71 2.19 12.08 -10.00
C VAL A 71 3.46 11.48 -10.57
N LEU A 72 4.61 11.88 -10.03
CA LEU A 72 5.92 11.39 -10.46
C LEU A 72 6.40 10.30 -9.50
N PHE A 73 6.64 9.12 -10.01
CA PHE A 73 7.27 8.01 -9.30
C PHE A 73 8.66 7.76 -9.88
N ASP A 74 9.70 7.97 -9.09
CA ASP A 74 11.11 7.88 -9.53
C ASP A 74 11.37 8.67 -10.83
N GLY A 75 10.81 9.88 -10.93
CA GLY A 75 10.88 10.72 -12.11
C GLY A 75 9.99 10.32 -13.29
N ILE A 76 9.21 9.24 -13.15
CA ILE A 76 8.30 8.73 -14.17
C ILE A 76 6.88 9.23 -13.90
N GLU A 77 6.24 9.94 -14.87
CA GLU A 77 4.86 10.39 -14.74
C GLU A 77 3.89 9.18 -14.78
N LEU A 78 3.04 9.07 -13.76
CA LEU A 78 2.04 8.00 -13.64
C LEU A 78 0.66 8.42 -14.15
N VAL A 79 0.34 9.72 -14.22
CA VAL A 79 -0.96 10.20 -14.68
C VAL A 79 -1.24 9.72 -16.10
N GLY A 80 -2.39 9.06 -16.28
CA GLY A 80 -2.82 8.51 -17.56
C GLY A 80 -2.20 7.16 -17.94
N ARG A 81 -1.34 6.59 -17.09
CA ARG A 81 -0.90 5.19 -17.24
C ARG A 81 -2.01 4.25 -16.79
N ARG A 82 -2.03 3.07 -17.41
CA ARG A 82 -2.94 2.00 -16.97
C ARG A 82 -2.39 1.35 -15.69
N PRO A 83 -3.23 0.76 -14.82
CA PRO A 83 -2.78 0.09 -13.59
C PRO A 83 -1.64 -0.91 -13.81
N ARG A 84 -1.70 -1.70 -14.90
CA ARG A 84 -0.61 -2.63 -15.26
C ARG A 84 0.73 -1.92 -15.47
N ASP A 85 0.70 -0.78 -16.16
CA ASP A 85 1.92 -0.03 -16.48
C ASP A 85 2.52 0.61 -15.20
N THR A 86 1.66 0.92 -14.21
CA THR A 86 2.05 1.40 -12.88
C THR A 86 2.72 0.28 -12.07
N VAL A 87 2.18 -0.96 -12.11
CA VAL A 87 2.82 -2.12 -11.47
C VAL A 87 4.19 -2.39 -12.09
N VAL A 88 4.31 -2.39 -13.41
CA VAL A 88 5.60 -2.58 -14.13
C VAL A 88 6.60 -1.47 -13.77
N ALA A 89 6.14 -0.27 -13.45
CA ALA A 89 7.01 0.81 -12.97
C ALA A 89 7.51 0.60 -11.53
N GLY A 90 6.95 -0.34 -10.77
CA GLY A 90 7.36 -0.66 -9.40
C GLY A 90 6.42 -0.15 -8.30
N VAL A 91 5.15 0.12 -8.63
CA VAL A 91 4.12 0.50 -7.66
C VAL A 91 3.09 -0.62 -7.54
N ALA A 92 3.03 -1.29 -6.39
CA ALA A 92 2.01 -2.30 -6.10
C ALA A 92 0.93 -1.76 -5.16
N ARG A 93 -0.28 -2.31 -5.25
CA ARG A 93 -1.40 -1.96 -4.37
C ARG A 93 -2.16 -3.20 -3.93
N THR A 94 -2.55 -3.26 -2.66
CA THR A 94 -3.62 -4.15 -2.18
C THR A 94 -4.96 -3.42 -2.25
N PHE A 95 -6.06 -4.18 -2.19
CA PHE A 95 -7.41 -3.61 -2.21
C PHE A 95 -8.07 -3.81 -0.84
N GLN A 96 -9.03 -2.96 -0.52
CA GLN A 96 -9.79 -2.99 0.74
C GLN A 96 -10.42 -4.38 1.00
N ASN A 97 -11.00 -5.00 -0.03
CA ASN A 97 -11.51 -6.35 0.07
C ASN A 97 -10.44 -7.35 -0.39
N THR A 98 -10.02 -8.23 0.52
CA THR A 98 -9.07 -9.30 0.20
C THR A 98 -9.62 -10.22 -0.88
N GLN A 99 -8.99 -10.22 -2.05
CA GLN A 99 -9.38 -11.03 -3.19
C GLN A 99 -8.28 -12.06 -3.48
N LEU A 100 -8.36 -13.21 -2.82
CA LEU A 100 -7.54 -14.37 -3.14
C LEU A 100 -8.28 -15.29 -4.12
N PHE A 101 -7.52 -16.00 -4.92
CA PHE A 101 -8.04 -17.10 -5.74
C PHE A 101 -8.30 -18.30 -4.81
N GLU A 102 -9.55 -18.51 -4.41
CA GLU A 102 -9.94 -19.49 -3.39
C GLU A 102 -9.60 -20.93 -3.78
N ALA A 103 -9.59 -21.24 -5.08
CA ALA A 103 -9.23 -22.56 -5.61
C ALA A 103 -7.71 -22.83 -5.60
N MET A 104 -6.88 -21.84 -5.22
CA MET A 104 -5.43 -21.92 -5.17
C MET A 104 -4.95 -21.99 -3.72
N THR A 105 -3.73 -22.49 -3.51
CA THR A 105 -3.04 -22.40 -2.22
C THR A 105 -2.55 -20.98 -1.95
N ALA A 106 -2.09 -20.69 -0.72
CA ALA A 106 -1.44 -19.44 -0.38
C ALA A 106 -0.22 -19.19 -1.28
N GLY A 107 0.64 -20.19 -1.44
CA GLY A 107 1.82 -20.12 -2.31
C GLY A 107 1.46 -19.82 -3.76
N GLU A 108 0.47 -20.51 -4.33
CA GLU A 108 0.01 -20.26 -5.70
C GLU A 108 -0.57 -18.86 -5.89
N ASN A 109 -1.28 -18.33 -4.88
CA ASN A 109 -1.72 -16.93 -4.90
C ASN A 109 -0.55 -15.95 -4.97
N VAL A 110 0.52 -16.20 -4.23
CA VAL A 110 1.72 -15.35 -4.28
C VAL A 110 2.44 -15.49 -5.63
N MET A 111 2.53 -16.70 -6.20
CA MET A 111 3.12 -16.94 -7.53
C MET A 111 2.42 -16.13 -8.63
N VAL A 112 1.11 -15.84 -8.51
CA VAL A 112 0.42 -14.96 -9.48
C VAL A 112 1.10 -13.58 -9.57
N GLY A 113 1.62 -13.05 -8.45
CA GLY A 113 2.32 -11.78 -8.42
C GLY A 113 3.60 -11.76 -9.27
N THR A 114 4.35 -12.88 -9.31
CA THR A 114 5.60 -12.96 -10.10
C THR A 114 5.37 -12.83 -11.61
N GLN A 115 4.13 -13.10 -12.07
CA GLN A 115 3.79 -12.99 -13.50
C GLN A 115 3.70 -11.55 -14.00
N ALA A 116 3.70 -10.56 -13.11
CA ALA A 116 3.61 -9.14 -13.50
C ALA A 116 4.72 -8.71 -14.47
N HIS A 117 5.92 -9.30 -14.35
CA HIS A 117 7.10 -9.02 -15.16
C HIS A 117 7.33 -10.03 -16.28
N GLN A 118 6.58 -11.14 -16.31
CA GLN A 118 6.75 -12.15 -17.36
C GLN A 118 6.18 -11.64 -18.70
N ARG A 119 7.02 -11.66 -19.72
CA ARG A 119 6.67 -11.30 -21.10
C ARG A 119 6.17 -12.49 -21.92
N GLN A 120 6.25 -13.71 -21.39
CA GLN A 120 5.96 -14.90 -22.16
C GLN A 120 4.46 -15.17 -22.24
N GLY A 121 3.98 -15.30 -23.48
CA GLY A 121 2.57 -15.53 -23.76
C GLY A 121 2.13 -16.94 -23.34
N PHE A 122 0.84 -17.09 -23.13
CA PHE A 122 0.07 -18.30 -22.81
C PHE A 122 0.48 -19.57 -23.59
N THR A 123 1.09 -19.42 -24.76
CA THR A 123 1.53 -20.51 -25.66
C THR A 123 2.72 -21.32 -25.11
N ALA A 124 3.65 -20.72 -24.37
CA ALA A 124 4.81 -21.42 -23.81
C ALA A 124 4.41 -22.29 -22.61
N ALA A 125 3.51 -21.81 -21.77
CA ALA A 125 2.95 -22.56 -20.65
C ALA A 125 2.11 -23.76 -21.12
N MET A 126 1.35 -23.63 -22.21
CA MET A 126 0.53 -24.70 -22.78
C MET A 126 1.35 -25.87 -23.34
N LEU A 127 2.60 -25.64 -23.77
CA LEU A 127 3.47 -26.67 -24.34
C LEU A 127 4.36 -27.36 -23.29
N ARG A 128 4.24 -27.05 -21.99
CA ARG A 128 5.07 -27.61 -20.89
C ARG A 128 6.56 -27.70 -21.26
N LEU A 129 7.09 -26.65 -21.86
CA LEU A 129 8.50 -26.61 -22.21
C LEU A 129 9.36 -26.66 -20.94
N PRO A 130 10.59 -27.23 -20.97
CA PRO A 130 11.49 -27.27 -19.81
C PRO A 130 11.71 -25.90 -19.16
N ILE A 131 11.63 -24.83 -19.91
CA ILE A 131 11.73 -23.46 -19.44
C ILE A 131 10.53 -23.06 -18.54
N ALA A 132 9.31 -23.51 -18.86
CA ALA A 132 8.13 -23.23 -18.04
C ALA A 132 8.21 -23.96 -16.69
N VAL A 133 8.78 -25.16 -16.66
CA VAL A 133 8.97 -25.90 -15.40
C VAL A 133 10.03 -25.23 -14.50
N ALA A 134 11.08 -24.65 -15.09
CA ALA A 134 12.08 -23.89 -14.35
C ALA A 134 11.49 -22.59 -13.78
N GLU A 135 10.70 -21.85 -14.60
CA GLU A 135 10.01 -20.63 -14.17
C GLU A 135 9.00 -20.89 -13.04
N ASP A 136 8.23 -21.99 -13.11
CA ASP A 136 7.32 -22.40 -12.04
C ASP A 136 8.04 -22.68 -10.72
N ARG A 137 9.23 -23.33 -10.81
CA ARG A 137 10.05 -23.61 -9.64
C ARG A 137 10.59 -22.31 -9.02
N GLU A 138 11.13 -21.43 -9.83
CA GLU A 138 11.62 -20.12 -9.38
C GLU A 138 10.50 -19.30 -8.74
N ALA A 139 9.31 -19.26 -9.34
CA ALA A 139 8.14 -18.58 -8.78
C ALA A 139 7.71 -19.17 -7.43
N ARG A 140 7.78 -20.52 -7.28
CA ARG A 140 7.46 -21.17 -6.02
C ARG A 140 8.50 -20.89 -4.94
N ASP A 141 9.80 -20.91 -5.28
CA ASP A 141 10.89 -20.60 -4.37
C ASP A 141 10.77 -19.13 -3.91
N GLU A 142 10.43 -18.20 -4.81
CA GLU A 142 10.18 -16.80 -4.49
C GLU A 142 8.95 -16.64 -3.60
N ALA A 143 7.84 -17.33 -3.88
CA ALA A 143 6.66 -17.32 -3.02
C ALA A 143 7.00 -17.81 -1.61
N GLY A 144 7.78 -18.88 -1.47
CA GLY A 144 8.25 -19.38 -0.17
C GLY A 144 9.13 -18.35 0.56
N ARG A 145 10.01 -17.65 -0.16
CA ARG A 145 10.84 -16.58 0.40
C ARG A 145 9.99 -15.42 0.93
N LEU A 146 8.99 -14.98 0.18
CA LEU A 146 8.11 -13.89 0.58
C LEU A 146 7.20 -14.26 1.75
N LEU A 147 6.62 -15.47 1.75
CA LEU A 147 5.82 -15.97 2.87
C LEU A 147 6.66 -16.08 4.16
N ARG A 148 7.94 -16.49 4.04
CA ARG A 148 8.89 -16.48 5.17
C ARG A 148 9.20 -15.06 5.65
N LEU A 149 9.43 -14.11 4.75
CA LEU A 149 9.68 -12.72 5.09
C LEU A 149 8.55 -12.13 5.95
N ILE A 150 7.30 -12.43 5.60
CA ILE A 150 6.15 -11.94 6.33
C ILE A 150 5.72 -12.83 7.51
N GLY A 151 6.35 -14.01 7.67
CA GLY A 151 6.21 -14.88 8.85
C GLY A 151 5.03 -15.85 8.79
N ILE A 152 4.62 -16.27 7.59
CA ILE A 152 3.52 -17.24 7.37
C ILE A 152 3.89 -18.37 6.40
N GLU A 153 5.18 -18.79 6.40
CA GLU A 153 5.67 -19.85 5.48
C GLU A 153 4.93 -21.18 5.65
N GLU A 154 4.51 -21.51 6.88
CA GLU A 154 3.78 -22.73 7.18
C GLU A 154 2.43 -22.86 6.44
N TRP A 155 1.90 -21.75 5.93
CA TRP A 155 0.64 -21.73 5.19
C TRP A 155 0.80 -21.90 3.67
N ILE A 156 2.02 -22.11 3.16
CA ILE A 156 2.31 -22.10 1.71
C ILE A 156 1.44 -23.08 0.91
N ASP A 157 1.17 -24.26 1.45
CA ASP A 157 0.38 -25.31 0.80
C ASP A 157 -1.11 -25.31 1.25
N ALA A 158 -1.51 -24.40 2.14
CA ALA A 158 -2.89 -24.29 2.62
C ALA A 158 -3.81 -23.69 1.54
N PRO A 159 -5.00 -24.26 1.31
CA PRO A 159 -6.00 -23.68 0.40
C PRO A 159 -6.40 -22.28 0.87
N ALA A 160 -6.47 -21.31 -0.04
CA ALA A 160 -6.80 -19.92 0.31
C ALA A 160 -8.21 -19.79 0.90
N ALA A 161 -9.14 -20.68 0.56
CA ALA A 161 -10.48 -20.74 1.13
C ALA A 161 -10.48 -21.03 2.64
N ASP A 162 -9.49 -21.79 3.14
CA ASP A 162 -9.41 -22.26 4.53
C ASP A 162 -8.58 -21.33 5.42
N LEU A 163 -7.98 -20.28 4.87
CA LEU A 163 -7.11 -19.38 5.62
C LEU A 163 -7.91 -18.47 6.57
N PRO A 164 -7.43 -18.25 7.82
CA PRO A 164 -7.93 -17.21 8.70
C PRO A 164 -7.84 -15.81 8.05
N ALA A 165 -8.68 -14.87 8.47
CA ALA A 165 -8.76 -13.53 7.87
C ALA A 165 -7.40 -12.80 7.91
N GLY A 166 -6.69 -12.82 9.04
CA GLY A 166 -5.37 -12.22 9.17
C GLY A 166 -4.34 -12.83 8.21
N ILE A 167 -4.33 -14.17 8.06
CA ILE A 167 -3.42 -14.85 7.13
C ILE A 167 -3.77 -14.53 5.68
N ARG A 168 -5.06 -14.46 5.32
CA ARG A 168 -5.50 -14.03 3.98
C ARG A 168 -4.97 -12.64 3.64
N ARG A 169 -5.01 -11.70 4.58
CA ARG A 169 -4.46 -10.35 4.41
C ARG A 169 -2.95 -10.37 4.18
N LEU A 170 -2.22 -11.17 4.95
CA LEU A 170 -0.78 -11.32 4.78
C LEU A 170 -0.41 -11.95 3.44
N VAL A 171 -1.16 -12.97 2.98
CA VAL A 171 -0.97 -13.57 1.63
C VAL A 171 -1.20 -12.52 0.52
N GLU A 172 -2.17 -11.63 0.67
CA GLU A 172 -2.39 -10.52 -0.28
C GLU A 172 -1.19 -9.57 -0.34
N ILE A 173 -0.61 -9.24 0.83
CA ILE A 173 0.62 -8.44 0.90
C ILE A 173 1.78 -9.19 0.22
N ALA A 174 1.97 -10.48 0.50
CA ALA A 174 3.00 -11.29 -0.15
C ALA A 174 2.83 -11.33 -1.68
N ARG A 175 1.59 -11.47 -2.18
CA ARG A 175 1.29 -11.41 -3.61
C ARG A 175 1.64 -10.05 -4.23
N ALA A 176 1.38 -8.96 -3.52
CA ALA A 176 1.78 -7.64 -3.98
C ALA A 176 3.31 -7.48 -3.98
N LEU A 177 4.02 -8.01 -2.97
CA LEU A 177 5.49 -8.02 -2.91
C LEU A 177 6.12 -8.85 -4.04
N ALA A 178 5.45 -9.91 -4.49
CA ALA A 178 5.91 -10.74 -5.61
C ALA A 178 5.95 -10.00 -6.96
N THR A 179 5.38 -8.79 -7.05
CA THR A 179 5.57 -7.90 -8.20
C THR A 179 6.86 -7.07 -8.09
N GLU A 180 7.75 -7.34 -7.12
CA GLU A 180 9.01 -6.63 -6.87
C GLU A 180 8.84 -5.09 -6.79
N PRO A 181 7.92 -4.57 -5.95
CA PRO A 181 7.64 -3.15 -5.91
C PRO A 181 8.73 -2.38 -5.15
N ARG A 182 8.96 -1.13 -5.55
CA ARG A 182 9.67 -0.13 -4.73
C ARG A 182 8.72 0.66 -3.84
N LEU A 183 7.43 0.74 -4.23
CA LEU A 183 6.36 1.38 -3.48
C LEU A 183 5.18 0.42 -3.32
N LEU A 184 4.82 0.12 -2.08
CA LEU A 184 3.67 -0.69 -1.73
C LEU A 184 2.57 0.20 -1.13
N LEU A 185 1.40 0.21 -1.76
CA LEU A 185 0.22 0.94 -1.33
C LEU A 185 -0.77 -0.03 -0.67
N LEU A 186 -1.10 0.18 0.60
CA LEU A 186 -1.99 -0.67 1.39
C LEU A 186 -3.27 0.10 1.74
N ASP A 187 -4.40 -0.43 1.35
CA ASP A 187 -5.72 0.18 1.56
C ASP A 187 -6.44 -0.53 2.70
N GLU A 188 -6.50 0.11 3.87
CA GLU A 188 -7.08 -0.39 5.13
C GLU A 188 -6.63 -1.84 5.47
N PRO A 189 -5.31 -2.11 5.57
CA PRO A 189 -4.82 -3.46 5.77
C PRO A 189 -5.22 -4.08 7.11
N ALA A 190 -5.57 -3.28 8.14
CA ALA A 190 -6.01 -3.77 9.45
C ALA A 190 -7.53 -3.98 9.55
N ALA A 191 -8.31 -3.67 8.51
CA ALA A 191 -9.76 -3.81 8.58
C ALA A 191 -10.19 -5.24 8.91
N GLY A 192 -10.96 -5.39 10.01
CA GLY A 192 -11.47 -6.68 10.47
C GLY A 192 -10.48 -7.57 11.23
N LEU A 193 -9.26 -7.11 11.48
CA LEU A 193 -8.26 -7.82 12.27
C LEU A 193 -8.50 -7.61 13.78
N ASN A 194 -8.19 -8.63 14.57
CA ASN A 194 -8.13 -8.49 16.02
C ASN A 194 -6.76 -7.90 16.45
N ALA A 195 -6.60 -7.57 17.76
CA ALA A 195 -5.39 -6.92 18.28
C ALA A 195 -4.10 -7.74 18.03
N THR A 196 -4.18 -9.07 18.10
CA THR A 196 -3.02 -9.95 17.84
C THR A 196 -2.64 -9.90 16.37
N GLU A 197 -3.61 -10.06 15.47
CA GLU A 197 -3.41 -9.98 14.02
C GLU A 197 -2.91 -8.60 13.58
N THR A 198 -3.42 -7.52 14.20
CA THR A 198 -2.91 -6.16 13.98
C THR A 198 -1.45 -6.04 14.39
N GLY A 199 -1.06 -6.65 15.53
CA GLY A 199 0.35 -6.70 15.96
C GLY A 199 1.25 -7.43 14.97
N GLU A 200 0.77 -8.55 14.39
CA GLU A 200 1.49 -9.30 13.34
C GLU A 200 1.63 -8.48 12.05
N LEU A 201 0.57 -7.75 11.67
CA LEU A 201 0.61 -6.82 10.54
C LEU A 201 1.67 -5.73 10.75
N VAL A 202 1.71 -5.11 11.95
CA VAL A 202 2.73 -4.09 12.30
C VAL A 202 4.15 -4.64 12.11
N GLN A 203 4.42 -5.84 12.63
CA GLN A 203 5.73 -6.48 12.44
C GLN A 203 6.02 -6.76 10.96
N THR A 204 5.02 -7.15 10.19
CA THR A 204 5.14 -7.37 8.75
C THR A 204 5.49 -6.08 8.01
N LEU A 205 4.84 -4.97 8.33
CA LEU A 205 5.14 -3.66 7.72
C LEU A 205 6.58 -3.23 7.98
N PHE A 206 7.10 -3.44 9.20
CA PHE A 206 8.50 -3.14 9.50
C PHE A 206 9.46 -4.06 8.73
N ARG A 207 9.19 -5.38 8.66
CA ARG A 207 10.03 -6.29 7.87
C ARG A 207 10.06 -5.89 6.39
N VAL A 208 8.92 -5.53 5.81
CA VAL A 208 8.82 -5.06 4.42
C VAL A 208 9.63 -3.79 4.21
N ARG A 209 9.45 -2.77 5.07
CA ARG A 209 10.24 -1.53 5.01
C ARG A 209 11.75 -1.80 5.12
N ASP A 210 12.15 -2.71 6.02
CA ASP A 210 13.56 -3.02 6.27
C ASP A 210 14.24 -3.73 5.09
N THR A 211 13.47 -4.25 4.11
CA THR A 211 13.99 -4.67 2.80
C THR A 211 14.28 -3.50 1.84
N GLY A 212 13.94 -2.27 2.22
CA GLY A 212 14.08 -1.07 1.40
C GLY A 212 12.82 -0.67 0.63
N ILE A 213 11.72 -1.43 0.77
CA ILE A 213 10.44 -1.08 0.14
C ILE A 213 9.80 0.08 0.90
N THR A 214 9.35 1.09 0.15
CA THR A 214 8.57 2.21 0.68
C THR A 214 7.11 1.80 0.80
N VAL A 215 6.46 2.16 1.91
CA VAL A 215 5.06 1.78 2.16
C VAL A 215 4.21 3.02 2.34
N VAL A 216 3.04 3.06 1.70
CA VAL A 216 1.99 4.05 2.00
C VAL A 216 0.76 3.28 2.44
N ILE A 217 0.22 3.61 3.61
CA ILE A 217 -0.98 2.97 4.16
C ILE A 217 -2.12 3.99 4.23
N VAL A 218 -3.33 3.58 3.83
CA VAL A 218 -4.57 4.26 4.23
C VAL A 218 -5.10 3.51 5.44
N GLU A 219 -5.32 4.19 6.54
CA GLU A 219 -5.85 3.60 7.76
C GLU A 219 -6.72 4.57 8.56
N HIS A 220 -7.62 4.02 9.35
CA HIS A 220 -8.44 4.74 10.30
C HIS A 220 -8.14 4.32 11.76
N ASP A 221 -7.43 3.22 11.99
CA ASP A 221 -6.90 2.85 13.32
C ASP A 221 -5.71 3.75 13.67
N MET A 222 -5.98 4.75 14.52
CA MET A 222 -4.96 5.71 14.92
C MET A 222 -3.85 5.07 15.75
N GLY A 223 -4.12 3.97 16.48
CA GLY A 223 -3.11 3.23 17.21
C GLY A 223 -2.06 2.66 16.27
N LEU A 224 -2.51 1.91 15.27
CA LEU A 224 -1.63 1.36 14.23
C LEU A 224 -0.87 2.47 13.51
N VAL A 225 -1.57 3.53 13.06
CA VAL A 225 -0.96 4.66 12.35
C VAL A 225 0.17 5.28 13.14
N MET A 226 -0.05 5.56 14.43
CA MET A 226 0.96 6.17 15.30
C MET A 226 2.16 5.26 15.58
N ASP A 227 1.95 3.94 15.58
CA ASP A 227 3.00 2.95 15.86
C ASP A 227 3.92 2.71 14.65
N VAL A 228 3.37 2.73 13.42
CA VAL A 228 4.14 2.31 12.24
C VAL A 228 4.68 3.45 11.39
N SER A 229 4.08 4.65 11.45
CA SER A 229 4.36 5.70 10.46
C SER A 229 5.58 6.54 10.81
N ASP A 230 6.39 6.84 9.79
CA ASP A 230 7.44 7.86 9.86
C ASP A 230 6.85 9.25 9.62
N GLU A 231 5.88 9.35 8.69
CA GLU A 231 5.17 10.57 8.30
C GLU A 231 3.68 10.27 8.13
N ILE A 232 2.83 11.22 8.43
CA ILE A 232 1.37 11.13 8.28
C ILE A 232 0.89 12.31 7.44
N LEU A 233 0.13 12.02 6.40
CA LEU A 233 -0.62 12.98 5.59
C LEU A 233 -2.09 12.93 6.01
N VAL A 234 -2.66 14.07 6.36
CA VAL A 234 -4.06 14.17 6.77
C VAL A 234 -4.88 14.89 5.71
N LEU A 235 -5.93 14.22 5.25
CA LEU A 235 -6.92 14.81 4.35
C LEU A 235 -8.22 15.11 5.11
N ASP A 236 -8.85 16.22 4.77
CA ASP A 236 -10.23 16.53 5.08
C ASP A 236 -10.90 17.19 3.88
N ARG A 237 -12.10 16.71 3.51
CA ARG A 237 -12.91 17.22 2.39
C ARG A 237 -12.11 17.46 1.10
N GLY A 238 -11.28 16.48 0.75
CA GLY A 238 -10.45 16.50 -0.44
C GLY A 238 -9.16 17.31 -0.34
N ARG A 239 -8.85 17.95 0.78
CA ARG A 239 -7.70 18.84 0.95
C ARG A 239 -6.71 18.29 1.98
N LYS A 240 -5.44 18.56 1.76
CA LYS A 240 -4.42 18.33 2.79
C LYS A 240 -4.57 19.38 3.88
N ILE A 241 -4.82 18.95 5.13
CA ILE A 241 -4.92 19.85 6.29
C ILE A 241 -3.66 19.81 7.16
N ALA A 242 -2.94 18.68 7.17
CA ALA A 242 -1.69 18.53 7.91
C ALA A 242 -0.76 17.49 7.26
N GLU A 243 0.55 17.62 7.52
CA GLU A 243 1.56 16.64 7.12
C GLU A 243 2.73 16.72 8.11
N GLY A 244 3.23 15.58 8.60
CA GLY A 244 4.35 15.53 9.51
C GLY A 244 4.45 14.23 10.30
N PRO A 245 5.43 14.12 11.21
CA PRO A 245 5.60 12.93 12.03
C PRO A 245 4.42 12.76 13.02
N PRO A 246 4.15 11.51 13.48
CA PRO A 246 3.00 11.18 14.33
C PRO A 246 2.81 12.11 15.53
N ARG A 247 3.92 12.47 16.22
CA ARG A 247 3.91 13.33 17.41
C ARG A 247 3.39 14.76 17.13
N MET A 248 3.57 15.25 15.91
CA MET A 248 3.06 16.56 15.50
C MET A 248 1.57 16.46 15.14
N ILE A 249 1.21 15.46 14.35
CA ILE A 249 -0.16 15.25 13.87
C ILE A 249 -1.14 15.05 15.03
N GLN A 250 -0.75 14.26 16.05
CA GLN A 250 -1.59 14.01 17.23
C GLN A 250 -2.00 15.30 18.00
N LYS A 251 -1.20 16.37 17.87
CA LYS A 251 -1.41 17.65 18.59
C LYS A 251 -1.92 18.77 17.68
N ASP A 252 -2.09 18.49 16.40
CA ASP A 252 -2.50 19.50 15.42
C ASP A 252 -3.99 19.86 15.63
N PRO A 253 -4.32 21.14 15.93
CA PRO A 253 -5.70 21.55 16.18
C PRO A 253 -6.64 21.33 14.97
N ALA A 254 -6.13 21.44 13.73
CA ALA A 254 -6.92 21.20 12.52
C ALA A 254 -7.28 19.72 12.39
N VAL A 255 -6.33 18.82 12.73
CA VAL A 255 -6.57 17.37 12.74
C VAL A 255 -7.59 17.01 13.81
N ILE A 256 -7.41 17.48 15.04
CA ILE A 256 -8.34 17.24 16.15
C ILE A 256 -9.75 17.71 15.76
N ALA A 257 -9.87 18.90 15.20
CA ALA A 257 -11.19 19.47 14.80
C ALA A 257 -11.85 18.64 13.69
N ALA A 258 -11.09 18.11 12.72
CA ALA A 258 -11.61 17.29 11.63
C ALA A 258 -12.23 15.98 12.14
N TYR A 259 -11.62 15.33 13.14
CA TYR A 259 -12.14 14.09 13.73
C TYR A 259 -13.26 14.31 14.73
N LEU A 260 -13.20 15.35 15.57
CA LEU A 260 -14.28 15.68 16.51
C LEU A 260 -15.56 16.14 15.81
N GLY A 261 -15.43 16.70 14.60
CA GLY A 261 -16.58 17.08 13.78
C GLY A 261 -17.37 15.89 13.22
N GLU A 262 -16.76 14.73 13.08
CA GLU A 262 -17.41 13.47 12.67
C GLU A 262 -18.25 12.86 13.79
N GLU A 263 -17.72 12.78 15.01
CA GLU A 263 -18.45 12.24 16.18
C GLU A 263 -19.76 13.01 16.47
N ALA A 264 -19.79 14.31 16.16
CA ALA A 264 -21.00 15.13 16.34
C ALA A 264 -22.08 14.91 15.28
N VAL A 265 -21.77 14.23 14.16
CA VAL A 265 -22.72 13.97 13.05
C VAL A 265 -23.28 12.54 13.12
N GLU A 266 -22.56 11.58 13.73
CA GLU A 266 -23.06 10.20 13.92
C GLU A 266 -24.08 10.08 15.05
N ASP A 267 -24.19 11.07 15.98
CA ASP A 267 -25.12 11.10 17.11
C ASP A 267 -26.47 11.82 16.78
N VAL A 268 -26.78 12.13 15.51
CA VAL A 268 -28.02 12.74 15.05
C VAL A 268 -28.72 11.82 14.05
#